data_ab7236dfc5d8378d51dce32f09c4edca
#
_entry.id   ab7236dfc5d8378d51dce32f09c4edca
#
_cell.length_a   1.000
_cell.length_b   1.000
_cell.length_c   1.000
_cell.angle_alpha   90.00
_cell.angle_beta   90.00
_cell.angle_gamma   90.00
#
_symmetry.space_group_name_H-M   'P 1'
#
loop_
_entity.id
_entity.type
_entity.pdbx_description
1 polymer ?
#
loop_
_entity_poly.entity_id
_entity_poly.type
_entity_poly.pdbx_seq_one_letter_code
_entity_poly.pdbx_strand_id
1 'polypeptide(L)'
;YKQHEGEIMQGTVERFDQRFIYVNLGTLEAQLSRQDQIPGESFKSHDVIDVYVYKVENNPKGVNVFVSRSHPEFIKRIMEQEIPEVFDGTVEIMSVSREAGDRTKVAVRSHNPNVDAIGTIVGRGGSNIKKVVSRFHPTRLDAKTGIEVPVEENIDVIQWVEDPAEFIYNAIAPAEVDYVLFDEDDSKRATVVVPDNKLSLAIGRRGQNVRLAAHLTGYRIDIKSASEYEALEAEKSEAATEEVVDEIVAEEATPVEVTTEEVTETTEAE
;
A
#
# COMPACT_ATOMS: atom_id res chain seq x y z
N TYR A 1 29.69 9.74 -3.80
CA TYR A 1 28.28 9.83 -3.36
C TYR A 1 27.36 8.85 -4.08
N LYS A 2 27.63 8.44 -5.33
CA LYS A 2 26.83 7.42 -6.00
C LYS A 2 26.78 6.09 -5.24
N GLN A 3 27.81 5.78 -4.48
CA GLN A 3 27.82 4.62 -3.56
C GLN A 3 26.90 4.76 -2.35
N HIS A 4 26.48 5.97 -2.01
CA HIS A 4 25.55 6.26 -0.90
C HIS A 4 24.10 6.38 -1.37
N GLU A 5 23.84 6.17 -2.66
CA GLU A 5 22.45 6.08 -3.15
C GLU A 5 21.77 4.86 -2.52
N GLY A 6 20.63 5.08 -1.90
CA GLY A 6 19.92 4.06 -1.12
C GLY A 6 20.24 4.04 0.38
N GLU A 7 21.05 4.96 0.88
CA GLU A 7 21.44 5.03 2.29
C GLU A 7 20.83 6.23 3.03
N ILE A 8 20.77 6.12 4.36
CA ILE A 8 20.51 7.26 5.26
C ILE A 8 21.83 7.97 5.55
N MET A 9 21.83 9.27 5.36
CA MET A 9 22.92 10.14 5.76
C MET A 9 22.41 11.21 6.71
N GLN A 10 23.25 11.56 7.70
CA GLN A 10 22.99 12.71 8.54
C GLN A 10 23.62 13.95 7.91
N GLY A 11 22.87 15.03 7.86
CA GLY A 11 23.33 16.29 7.31
C GLY A 11 22.85 17.49 8.08
N THR A 12 23.48 18.65 7.83
CA THR A 12 23.14 19.91 8.47
C THR A 12 22.41 20.82 7.48
N VAL A 13 21.28 21.35 7.90
CA VAL A 13 20.52 22.33 7.11
C VAL A 13 21.29 23.64 7.01
N GLU A 14 21.66 24.06 5.81
CA GLU A 14 22.44 25.28 5.61
C GLU A 14 21.60 26.46 5.14
N ARG A 15 20.83 26.26 4.07
CA ARG A 15 20.08 27.33 3.43
C ARG A 15 18.76 26.85 2.83
N PHE A 16 17.91 27.79 2.58
CA PHE A 16 16.58 27.59 2.00
C PHE A 16 16.42 28.42 0.75
N ASP A 17 15.79 27.86 -0.27
CA ASP A 17 15.26 28.63 -1.39
C ASP A 17 13.77 28.31 -1.63
N GLN A 18 13.22 28.80 -2.74
CA GLN A 18 11.81 28.59 -3.05
C GLN A 18 11.45 27.12 -3.37
N ARG A 19 12.42 26.30 -3.76
CA ARG A 19 12.22 24.92 -4.24
C ARG A 19 12.81 23.89 -3.30
N PHE A 20 13.96 24.20 -2.69
CA PHE A 20 14.77 23.23 -1.96
C PHE A 20 15.22 23.77 -0.61
N ILE A 21 15.36 22.83 0.31
CA ILE A 21 16.21 22.97 1.49
C ILE A 21 17.53 22.32 1.12
N TYR A 22 18.63 23.01 1.38
CA TYR A 22 19.97 22.51 1.12
C TYR A 22 20.58 21.96 2.39
N VAL A 23 20.98 20.70 2.31
CA VAL A 23 21.51 19.92 3.44
C VAL A 23 22.97 19.57 3.15
N ASN A 24 23.85 20.00 3.98
CA ASN A 24 25.28 19.69 3.89
C ASN A 24 25.53 18.26 4.41
N LEU A 25 26.02 17.39 3.54
CA LEU A 25 26.39 16.01 3.87
C LEU A 25 27.91 15.84 4.09
N GLY A 26 28.61 16.90 4.43
CA GLY A 26 30.05 16.94 4.66
C GLY A 26 30.82 17.52 3.48
N THR A 27 30.92 16.82 2.36
CA THR A 27 31.68 17.31 1.18
C THR A 27 30.76 17.77 0.04
N LEU A 28 29.47 17.43 0.06
CA LEU A 28 28.48 17.86 -0.93
C LEU A 28 27.22 18.39 -0.25
N GLU A 29 26.56 19.30 -0.94
CA GLU A 29 25.26 19.84 -0.59
C GLU A 29 24.18 19.02 -1.31
N ALA A 30 23.22 18.49 -0.54
CA ALA A 30 22.07 17.76 -1.05
C ALA A 30 20.83 18.65 -1.14
N GLN A 31 19.92 18.31 -2.04
CA GLN A 31 18.69 19.04 -2.31
C GLN A 31 17.50 18.24 -1.76
N LEU A 32 16.82 18.81 -0.77
CA LEU A 32 15.57 18.29 -0.21
C LEU A 32 14.41 19.13 -0.76
N SER A 33 13.64 18.57 -1.69
CA SER A 33 12.49 19.25 -2.29
C SER A 33 11.31 19.33 -1.31
N ARG A 34 10.34 20.20 -1.58
CA ARG A 34 9.12 20.28 -0.76
C ARG A 34 8.30 19.00 -0.74
N GLN A 35 8.31 18.24 -1.83
CA GLN A 35 7.60 16.96 -1.95
C GLN A 35 8.29 15.85 -1.16
N ASP A 36 9.60 16.00 -0.96
CA ASP A 36 10.44 15.06 -0.24
C ASP A 36 10.51 15.32 1.28
N GLN A 37 9.89 16.40 1.75
CA GLN A 37 9.76 16.69 3.18
C GLN A 37 8.57 15.94 3.77
N ILE A 38 8.61 15.66 5.07
CA ILE A 38 7.43 15.20 5.79
C ILE A 38 6.46 16.40 5.89
N PRO A 39 5.17 16.24 5.53
CA PRO A 39 4.22 17.35 5.58
C PRO A 39 4.15 18.02 6.96
N GLY A 40 4.35 19.33 6.97
CA GLY A 40 4.32 20.14 8.20
C GLY A 40 5.67 20.24 8.94
N GLU A 41 6.73 19.57 8.48
CA GLU A 41 8.09 19.79 9.02
C GLU A 41 8.52 21.25 8.86
N SER A 42 9.17 21.76 9.89
CA SER A 42 9.85 23.06 9.85
C SER A 42 11.29 22.91 10.29
N PHE A 43 12.19 23.49 9.52
CA PHE A 43 13.63 23.42 9.78
C PHE A 43 14.19 24.81 10.06
N LYS A 44 15.21 24.84 10.89
CA LYS A 44 16.05 26.02 11.14
C LYS A 44 17.43 25.80 10.52
N SER A 45 18.12 26.88 10.22
CA SER A 45 19.53 26.79 9.80
C SER A 45 20.34 26.15 10.92
N HIS A 46 21.22 25.23 10.55
CA HIS A 46 22.05 24.39 11.41
C HIS A 46 21.34 23.23 12.12
N ASP A 47 20.07 22.95 11.80
CA ASP A 47 19.43 21.71 12.27
C ASP A 47 20.16 20.52 11.67
N VAL A 48 20.40 19.50 12.49
CA VAL A 48 20.96 18.23 12.06
C VAL A 48 19.83 17.26 11.82
N ILE A 49 19.75 16.75 10.59
CA ILE A 49 18.66 15.88 10.15
C ILE A 49 19.16 14.64 9.43
N ASP A 50 18.42 13.54 9.57
CA ASP A 50 18.62 12.35 8.76
C ASP A 50 17.88 12.49 7.43
N VAL A 51 18.51 12.11 6.34
CA VAL A 51 17.93 12.14 4.99
C VAL A 51 18.26 10.86 4.23
N TYR A 52 17.33 10.38 3.43
CA TYR A 52 17.53 9.25 2.52
C TYR A 52 18.02 9.76 1.16
N VAL A 53 19.15 9.27 0.71
CA VAL A 53 19.70 9.62 -0.61
C VAL A 53 19.04 8.75 -1.67
N TYR A 54 18.06 9.29 -2.40
CA TYR A 54 17.35 8.48 -3.40
C TYR A 54 17.92 8.62 -4.81
N LYS A 55 18.72 9.65 -5.08
CA LYS A 55 19.30 9.85 -6.40
C LYS A 55 20.55 10.69 -6.37
N VAL A 56 21.55 10.28 -7.14
CA VAL A 56 22.80 11.04 -7.38
C VAL A 56 23.00 11.21 -8.87
N GLU A 57 23.02 12.44 -9.33
CA GLU A 57 23.23 12.81 -10.75
C GLU A 57 24.57 13.49 -10.96
N ASN A 58 25.33 12.99 -11.92
CA ASN A 58 26.54 13.64 -12.40
C ASN A 58 26.20 14.52 -13.60
N ASN A 59 26.38 15.83 -13.46
CA ASN A 59 26.19 16.82 -14.51
C ASN A 59 27.53 17.46 -14.88
N PRO A 60 27.65 18.05 -16.08
CA PRO A 60 28.88 18.78 -16.48
C PRO A 60 29.25 19.93 -15.52
N LYS A 61 28.29 20.41 -14.72
CA LYS A 61 28.47 21.50 -13.74
C LYS A 61 28.76 21.01 -12.31
N GLY A 62 28.76 19.70 -12.08
CA GLY A 62 28.97 19.11 -10.77
C GLY A 62 28.02 17.95 -10.46
N VAL A 63 28.05 17.48 -9.21
CA VAL A 63 27.20 16.39 -8.72
C VAL A 63 26.00 16.98 -7.99
N ASN A 64 24.80 16.58 -8.40
CA ASN A 64 23.57 16.85 -7.68
C ASN A 64 23.16 15.63 -6.85
N VAL A 65 22.91 15.83 -5.57
CA VAL A 65 22.42 14.81 -4.65
C VAL A 65 20.99 15.17 -4.24
N PHE A 66 20.07 14.26 -4.50
CA PHE A 66 18.66 14.42 -4.14
C PHE A 66 18.34 13.54 -2.94
N VAL A 67 17.71 14.12 -1.95
CA VAL A 67 17.39 13.45 -0.70
C VAL A 67 15.92 13.58 -0.36
N SER A 68 15.41 12.61 0.38
CA SER A 68 14.01 12.57 0.80
C SER A 68 13.89 12.15 2.27
N ARG A 69 12.87 12.68 2.93
CA ARG A 69 12.42 12.29 4.27
C ARG A 69 11.01 11.65 4.23
N SER A 70 10.28 11.86 3.12
CA SER A 70 8.96 11.28 2.90
C SER A 70 9.00 9.91 2.20
N HIS A 71 10.12 9.52 1.61
CA HIS A 71 10.26 8.26 0.88
C HIS A 71 10.03 7.04 1.79
N PRO A 72 9.35 5.97 1.34
CA PRO A 72 9.14 4.75 2.14
C PRO A 72 10.45 4.11 2.61
N GLU A 73 11.48 4.08 1.76
CA GLU A 73 12.80 3.54 2.12
C GLU A 73 13.47 4.30 3.29
N PHE A 74 13.09 5.56 3.53
CA PHE A 74 13.59 6.30 4.69
C PHE A 74 13.30 5.57 6.01
N ILE A 75 12.06 5.12 6.21
CA ILE A 75 11.68 4.33 7.40
C ILE A 75 12.38 2.97 7.41
N LYS A 76 12.41 2.28 6.27
CA LYS A 76 13.04 0.98 6.17
C LYS A 76 14.51 1.03 6.60
N ARG A 77 15.27 2.00 6.08
CA ARG A 77 16.69 2.17 6.44
C ARG A 77 16.90 2.57 7.89
N ILE A 78 16.00 3.37 8.47
CA ILE A 78 16.06 3.68 9.90
C ILE A 78 15.81 2.42 10.74
N MET A 79 14.82 1.60 10.37
CA MET A 79 14.56 0.33 11.07
C MET A 79 15.75 -0.62 11.01
N GLU A 80 16.42 -0.72 9.85
CA GLU A 80 17.65 -1.51 9.68
C GLU A 80 18.79 -1.01 10.61
N GLN A 81 18.86 0.28 10.89
CA GLN A 81 19.87 0.84 11.79
C GLN A 81 19.52 0.69 13.29
N GLU A 82 18.23 0.76 13.63
CA GLU A 82 17.77 0.81 15.02
C GLU A 82 17.40 -0.56 15.60
N ILE A 83 17.09 -1.55 14.77
CA ILE A 83 16.59 -2.86 15.18
C ILE A 83 17.60 -3.94 14.79
N PRO A 84 18.30 -4.53 15.78
CA PRO A 84 19.37 -5.52 15.50
C PRO A 84 18.92 -6.69 14.65
N GLU A 85 17.71 -7.22 14.87
CA GLU A 85 17.18 -8.38 14.16
C GLU A 85 16.81 -8.04 12.69
N VAL A 86 16.60 -6.76 12.37
CA VAL A 86 16.46 -6.31 10.99
C VAL A 86 17.84 -6.14 10.34
N PHE A 87 18.79 -5.61 11.11
CA PHE A 87 20.15 -5.42 10.64
C PHE A 87 20.86 -6.74 10.30
N ASP A 88 20.66 -7.77 11.12
CA ASP A 88 21.29 -9.11 10.92
C ASP A 88 20.50 -10.00 9.96
N GLY A 89 19.32 -9.53 9.46
CA GLY A 89 18.47 -10.25 8.52
C GLY A 89 17.59 -11.34 9.13
N THR A 90 17.54 -11.49 10.46
CA THR A 90 16.62 -12.42 11.14
C THR A 90 15.16 -12.05 10.86
N VAL A 91 14.88 -10.74 10.86
CA VAL A 91 13.58 -10.15 10.45
C VAL A 91 13.80 -9.31 9.21
N GLU A 92 13.03 -9.59 8.17
CA GLU A 92 13.08 -8.88 6.90
C GLU A 92 11.87 -7.96 6.73
N ILE A 93 12.11 -6.74 6.25
CA ILE A 93 11.06 -5.80 5.84
C ILE A 93 10.77 -6.05 4.36
N MET A 94 9.62 -6.65 4.08
CA MET A 94 9.20 -7.07 2.74
C MET A 94 8.68 -5.90 1.90
N SER A 95 7.85 -5.06 2.49
CA SER A 95 7.30 -3.87 1.83
C SER A 95 6.94 -2.78 2.84
N VAL A 96 6.91 -1.54 2.36
CA VAL A 96 6.52 -0.36 3.14
C VAL A 96 5.56 0.48 2.31
N SER A 97 4.44 0.85 2.91
CA SER A 97 3.49 1.82 2.36
C SER A 97 3.34 2.98 3.33
N ARG A 98 3.65 4.20 2.87
CA ARG A 98 3.84 5.36 3.76
C ARG A 98 3.06 6.59 3.29
N GLU A 99 2.32 7.17 4.21
CA GLU A 99 1.88 8.56 4.17
C GLU A 99 2.65 9.33 5.23
N ALA A 100 3.74 9.95 4.79
CA ALA A 100 4.73 10.57 5.67
C ALA A 100 4.10 11.59 6.63
N GLY A 101 4.43 11.48 7.92
CA GLY A 101 3.90 12.35 8.97
C GLY A 101 2.48 12.03 9.44
N ASP A 102 1.88 10.96 8.94
CA ASP A 102 0.54 10.51 9.36
C ASP A 102 0.55 9.00 9.70
N ARG A 103 0.67 8.13 8.70
CA ARG A 103 0.61 6.68 8.92
C ARG A 103 1.44 5.89 7.92
N THR A 104 2.05 4.83 8.43
CA THR A 104 2.85 3.89 7.64
C THR A 104 2.44 2.46 7.98
N LYS A 105 2.35 1.61 6.96
CA LYS A 105 2.25 0.16 7.13
C LYS A 105 3.56 -0.48 6.68
N VAL A 106 4.07 -1.39 7.50
CA VAL A 106 5.32 -2.12 7.25
C VAL A 106 5.04 -3.61 7.29
N ALA A 107 5.24 -4.31 6.19
CA ALA A 107 5.10 -5.75 6.12
C ALA A 107 6.44 -6.42 6.46
N VAL A 108 6.41 -7.35 7.41
CA VAL A 108 7.61 -8.00 7.95
C VAL A 108 7.49 -9.51 7.96
N ARG A 109 8.62 -10.17 7.78
CA ARG A 109 8.75 -11.64 7.84
C ARG A 109 9.93 -12.01 8.72
N SER A 110 9.77 -13.03 9.54
CA SER A 110 10.90 -13.67 10.24
C SER A 110 11.41 -14.87 9.45
N HIS A 111 12.73 -14.97 9.31
CA HIS A 111 13.38 -16.16 8.76
C HIS A 111 13.68 -17.21 9.84
N ASN A 112 13.48 -16.86 11.12
CA ASN A 112 13.61 -17.76 12.25
C ASN A 112 12.22 -18.01 12.86
N PRO A 113 11.71 -19.26 12.86
CA PRO A 113 10.39 -19.58 13.38
C PRO A 113 10.22 -19.32 14.88
N ASN A 114 11.32 -19.17 15.62
CA ASN A 114 11.29 -18.84 17.05
C ASN A 114 11.29 -17.34 17.34
N VAL A 115 11.34 -16.49 16.30
CA VAL A 115 11.37 -15.03 16.44
C VAL A 115 10.06 -14.46 15.90
N ASP A 116 9.30 -13.80 16.76
CA ASP A 116 8.10 -13.05 16.39
C ASP A 116 8.52 -11.77 15.68
N ALA A 117 8.26 -11.70 14.36
CA ALA A 117 8.63 -10.55 13.54
C ALA A 117 7.94 -9.26 14.00
N ILE A 118 6.63 -9.31 14.27
CA ILE A 118 5.87 -8.13 14.72
C ILE A 118 6.35 -7.66 16.08
N GLY A 119 6.43 -8.58 17.05
CA GLY A 119 6.90 -8.27 18.41
C GLY A 119 8.31 -7.68 18.42
N THR A 120 9.20 -8.17 17.56
CA THR A 120 10.57 -7.66 17.40
C THR A 120 10.59 -6.24 16.87
N ILE A 121 9.84 -5.95 15.79
CA ILE A 121 9.79 -4.58 15.24
C ILE A 121 9.15 -3.61 16.22
N VAL A 122 8.07 -4.00 16.87
CA VAL A 122 7.38 -3.14 17.87
C VAL A 122 8.28 -2.91 19.09
N GLY A 123 8.93 -3.96 19.57
CA GLY A 123 9.72 -3.94 20.77
C GLY A 123 8.88 -3.87 22.05
N ARG A 124 9.48 -4.10 23.21
CA ARG A 124 8.78 -4.10 24.50
C ARG A 124 8.10 -2.74 24.77
N GLY A 125 6.77 -2.72 24.84
CA GLY A 125 6.01 -1.49 25.07
C GLY A 125 6.17 -0.45 23.96
N GLY A 126 6.45 -0.90 22.73
CA GLY A 126 6.65 -0.03 21.57
C GLY A 126 8.03 0.67 21.52
N SER A 127 9.02 0.15 22.26
CA SER A 127 10.32 0.80 22.39
C SER A 127 11.06 0.99 21.06
N ASN A 128 11.02 -0.01 20.18
CA ASN A 128 11.72 0.07 18.91
C ASN A 128 11.02 1.03 17.94
N ILE A 129 9.69 0.97 17.85
CA ILE A 129 8.91 1.94 17.06
C ILE A 129 9.16 3.38 17.55
N LYS A 130 9.20 3.60 18.87
CA LYS A 130 9.51 4.93 19.42
C LYS A 130 10.91 5.41 19.04
N LYS A 131 11.92 4.54 19.01
CA LYS A 131 13.27 4.89 18.53
C LYS A 131 13.25 5.30 17.06
N VAL A 132 12.56 4.52 16.21
CA VAL A 132 12.41 4.83 14.78
C VAL A 132 11.75 6.19 14.58
N VAL A 133 10.61 6.43 15.25
CA VAL A 133 9.87 7.70 15.15
C VAL A 133 10.70 8.87 15.70
N SER A 134 11.51 8.65 16.74
CA SER A 134 12.38 9.71 17.30
C SER A 134 13.43 10.23 16.31
N ARG A 135 13.73 9.48 15.24
CA ARG A 135 14.62 9.89 14.15
C ARG A 135 13.93 10.84 13.14
N PHE A 136 12.60 10.95 13.20
CA PHE A 136 11.85 11.86 12.31
C PHE A 136 11.93 13.33 12.79
N HIS A 137 12.93 13.72 13.56
CA HIS A 137 13.07 15.12 13.96
C HIS A 137 12.86 16.00 12.73
N PRO A 138 11.93 16.80 12.72
CA PRO A 138 11.70 18.00 13.51
C PRO A 138 10.26 18.15 14.02
N THR A 139 10.06 19.28 14.65
CA THR A 139 8.75 19.77 15.07
C THR A 139 7.95 20.33 13.91
N ARG A 140 6.64 20.18 13.96
CA ARG A 140 5.70 20.92 13.13
C ARG A 140 5.01 22.00 13.98
N LEU A 141 4.63 23.09 13.37
CA LEU A 141 3.74 24.05 14.02
C LEU A 141 2.31 23.48 14.04
N ASP A 142 1.75 23.32 15.24
CA ASP A 142 0.34 22.99 15.37
C ASP A 142 -0.50 24.18 14.88
N ALA A 143 -1.38 23.91 13.91
CA ALA A 143 -2.17 24.95 13.23
C ALA A 143 -3.16 25.68 14.16
N LYS A 144 -3.49 25.11 15.32
CA LYS A 144 -4.45 25.69 16.28
C LYS A 144 -3.77 26.48 17.38
N THR A 145 -2.64 25.97 17.87
CA THR A 145 -1.96 26.54 19.04
C THR A 145 -0.74 27.38 18.67
N GLY A 146 -0.21 27.22 17.45
CA GLY A 146 1.05 27.84 17.03
C GLY A 146 2.29 27.33 17.78
N ILE A 147 2.15 26.25 18.55
CA ILE A 147 3.25 25.64 19.31
C ILE A 147 3.95 24.59 18.44
N GLU A 148 5.26 24.53 18.54
CA GLU A 148 6.04 23.45 17.92
C GLU A 148 5.73 22.12 18.64
N VAL A 149 5.19 21.14 17.90
CA VAL A 149 4.93 19.79 18.37
C VAL A 149 5.73 18.78 17.56
N PRO A 150 6.17 17.66 18.13
CA PRO A 150 6.84 16.62 17.38
C PRO A 150 5.98 16.13 16.20
N VAL A 151 6.61 15.80 15.09
CA VAL A 151 5.94 15.06 14.01
C VAL A 151 5.78 13.64 14.50
N GLU A 152 4.53 13.21 14.67
CA GLU A 152 4.19 11.84 15.03
C GLU A 152 3.70 11.11 13.77
N GLU A 153 4.22 9.92 13.55
CA GLU A 153 3.80 9.03 12.49
C GLU A 153 3.44 7.68 13.09
N ASN A 154 2.22 7.21 12.81
CA ASN A 154 1.76 5.92 13.29
C ASN A 154 2.31 4.80 12.40
N ILE A 155 2.97 3.82 12.99
CA ILE A 155 3.54 2.68 12.26
C ILE A 155 2.77 1.41 12.62
N ASP A 156 2.04 0.88 11.63
CA ASP A 156 1.36 -0.42 11.71
C ASP A 156 2.31 -1.50 11.17
N VAL A 157 2.63 -2.47 12.00
CA VAL A 157 3.46 -3.62 11.62
C VAL A 157 2.57 -4.78 11.23
N ILE A 158 2.74 -5.27 10.01
CA ILE A 158 1.88 -6.28 9.38
C ILE A 158 2.69 -7.55 9.13
N GLN A 159 2.15 -8.71 9.50
CA GLN A 159 2.75 -9.99 9.15
C GLN A 159 2.68 -10.20 7.64
N TRP A 160 3.85 -10.31 7.01
CA TRP A 160 3.91 -10.75 5.63
C TRP A 160 3.76 -12.27 5.55
N VAL A 161 2.96 -12.73 4.62
CA VAL A 161 2.77 -14.15 4.29
C VAL A 161 2.77 -14.32 2.78
N GLU A 162 3.04 -15.53 2.30
CA GLU A 162 3.13 -15.83 0.88
C GLU A 162 1.76 -15.89 0.20
N ASP A 163 0.73 -16.33 0.96
CA ASP A 163 -0.65 -16.34 0.47
C ASP A 163 -1.20 -14.91 0.32
N PRO A 164 -1.59 -14.50 -0.91
CA PRO A 164 -2.07 -13.16 -1.15
C PRO A 164 -3.35 -12.80 -0.39
N ALA A 165 -4.28 -13.76 -0.20
CA ALA A 165 -5.52 -13.51 0.51
C ALA A 165 -5.26 -13.22 1.99
N GLU A 166 -4.42 -14.02 2.62
CA GLU A 166 -4.02 -13.84 4.01
C GLU A 166 -3.19 -12.55 4.19
N PHE A 167 -2.33 -12.21 3.21
CA PHE A 167 -1.56 -10.96 3.27
C PHE A 167 -2.45 -9.73 3.17
N ILE A 168 -3.46 -9.74 2.29
CA ILE A 168 -4.45 -8.66 2.19
C ILE A 168 -5.27 -8.58 3.48
N TYR A 169 -5.73 -9.72 4.01
CA TYR A 169 -6.41 -9.81 5.30
C TYR A 169 -5.61 -9.11 6.40
N ASN A 170 -4.32 -9.43 6.54
CA ASN A 170 -3.43 -8.82 7.53
C ASN A 170 -3.24 -7.31 7.28
N ALA A 171 -3.15 -6.89 6.02
CA ALA A 171 -2.90 -5.51 5.65
C ALA A 171 -4.06 -4.56 5.95
N ILE A 172 -5.31 -5.05 6.01
CA ILE A 172 -6.50 -4.26 6.36
C ILE A 172 -6.59 -3.97 7.87
N ALA A 173 -5.80 -4.67 8.69
CA ALA A 173 -5.76 -4.36 10.12
C ALA A 173 -5.72 -2.83 10.38
N PRO A 174 -6.40 -2.32 11.43
CA PRO A 174 -7.01 -3.05 12.54
C PRO A 174 -8.47 -3.50 12.31
N ALA A 175 -9.03 -3.36 11.10
CA ALA A 175 -10.38 -3.83 10.82
C ALA A 175 -10.40 -5.38 10.69
N GLU A 176 -11.45 -5.99 11.23
CA GLU A 176 -11.73 -7.40 11.02
C GLU A 176 -12.24 -7.58 9.58
N VAL A 177 -11.84 -8.68 8.95
CA VAL A 177 -12.20 -9.05 7.58
C VAL A 177 -12.92 -10.39 7.65
N ASP A 178 -14.06 -10.53 6.96
CA ASP A 178 -14.77 -11.81 6.86
C ASP A 178 -14.08 -12.72 5.85
N TYR A 179 -13.84 -12.20 4.63
CA TYR A 179 -13.13 -12.92 3.58
C TYR A 179 -12.57 -11.99 2.49
N VAL A 180 -11.66 -12.53 1.70
CA VAL A 180 -11.00 -11.87 0.57
C VAL A 180 -11.28 -12.68 -0.69
N LEU A 181 -11.77 -12.02 -1.73
CA LEU A 181 -12.10 -12.61 -3.02
C LEU A 181 -11.24 -11.97 -4.10
N PHE A 182 -10.73 -12.77 -5.02
CA PHE A 182 -10.02 -12.27 -6.20
C PHE A 182 -10.96 -12.21 -7.40
N ASP A 183 -10.73 -11.22 -8.24
CA ASP A 183 -11.42 -11.09 -9.51
C ASP A 183 -10.90 -12.18 -10.46
N GLU A 184 -11.81 -12.86 -11.16
CA GLU A 184 -11.45 -13.90 -12.14
C GLU A 184 -10.73 -13.31 -13.35
N ASP A 185 -11.10 -12.10 -13.77
CA ASP A 185 -10.56 -11.40 -14.94
C ASP A 185 -9.29 -10.58 -14.62
N ASP A 186 -9.09 -10.15 -13.36
CA ASP A 186 -7.93 -9.38 -12.91
C ASP A 186 -7.33 -9.94 -11.61
N SER A 187 -6.35 -10.81 -11.74
CA SER A 187 -5.65 -11.44 -10.62
C SER A 187 -4.96 -10.45 -9.66
N LYS A 188 -4.91 -9.15 -10.01
CA LYS A 188 -4.39 -8.07 -9.16
C LYS A 188 -5.49 -7.24 -8.51
N ARG A 189 -6.75 -7.64 -8.65
CA ARG A 189 -7.89 -7.03 -8.00
C ARG A 189 -8.47 -7.96 -6.95
N ALA A 190 -8.74 -7.44 -5.77
CA ALA A 190 -9.34 -8.17 -4.67
C ALA A 190 -10.51 -7.39 -4.07
N THR A 191 -11.60 -8.07 -3.80
CA THR A 191 -12.72 -7.56 -3.00
C THR A 191 -12.57 -8.08 -1.60
N VAL A 192 -12.53 -7.17 -0.63
CA VAL A 192 -12.45 -7.49 0.80
C VAL A 192 -13.81 -7.24 1.41
N VAL A 193 -14.40 -8.27 1.96
CA VAL A 193 -15.70 -8.19 2.65
C VAL A 193 -15.48 -8.11 4.14
N VAL A 194 -16.11 -7.12 4.75
CA VAL A 194 -15.99 -6.82 6.18
C VAL A 194 -17.38 -6.74 6.83
N PRO A 195 -17.49 -6.99 8.15
CA PRO A 195 -18.73 -6.74 8.87
C PRO A 195 -19.19 -5.28 8.69
N ASP A 196 -20.49 -5.03 8.57
CA ASP A 196 -21.05 -3.70 8.29
C ASP A 196 -20.55 -2.62 9.25
N ASN A 197 -20.42 -2.97 10.53
CA ASN A 197 -19.92 -2.07 11.58
C ASN A 197 -18.41 -1.80 11.49
N LYS A 198 -17.68 -2.51 10.64
CA LYS A 198 -16.22 -2.37 10.43
C LYS A 198 -15.87 -1.67 9.13
N LEU A 199 -16.83 -1.43 8.24
CA LEU A 199 -16.62 -0.83 6.92
C LEU A 199 -15.85 0.50 7.01
N SER A 200 -16.28 1.42 7.86
CA SER A 200 -15.60 2.71 8.04
C SER A 200 -14.17 2.57 8.56
N LEU A 201 -13.89 1.58 9.41
CA LEU A 201 -12.56 1.30 9.94
C LEU A 201 -11.66 0.70 8.86
N ALA A 202 -12.19 -0.24 8.06
CA ALA A 202 -11.47 -0.87 6.97
C ALA A 202 -11.07 0.12 5.87
N ILE A 203 -11.97 1.02 5.50
CA ILE A 203 -11.69 2.11 4.55
C ILE A 203 -10.70 3.11 5.17
N GLY A 204 -10.93 3.48 6.43
CA GLY A 204 -10.16 4.48 7.14
C GLY A 204 -10.52 5.91 6.72
N ARG A 205 -9.97 6.90 7.43
CA ARG A 205 -10.20 8.31 7.16
C ARG A 205 -9.73 8.67 5.74
N ARG A 206 -10.63 9.18 4.90
CA ARG A 206 -10.36 9.51 3.47
C ARG A 206 -9.77 8.34 2.67
N GLY A 207 -10.11 7.10 3.01
CA GLY A 207 -9.59 5.92 2.33
C GLY A 207 -8.13 5.59 2.65
N GLN A 208 -7.57 6.13 3.74
CA GLN A 208 -6.15 5.96 4.09
C GLN A 208 -5.80 4.50 4.34
N ASN A 209 -6.61 3.77 5.11
CA ASN A 209 -6.28 2.40 5.47
C ASN A 209 -6.25 1.47 4.25
N VAL A 210 -7.30 1.54 3.40
CA VAL A 210 -7.36 0.72 2.18
C VAL A 210 -6.28 1.13 1.17
N ARG A 211 -5.97 2.43 1.02
CA ARG A 211 -4.92 2.90 0.11
C ARG A 211 -3.54 2.41 0.55
N LEU A 212 -3.22 2.50 1.85
CA LEU A 212 -1.97 1.98 2.39
C LEU A 212 -1.88 0.46 2.23
N ALA A 213 -2.97 -0.28 2.48
CA ALA A 213 -3.02 -1.72 2.29
C ALA A 213 -2.81 -2.11 0.82
N ALA A 214 -3.46 -1.40 -0.11
CA ALA A 214 -3.31 -1.63 -1.54
C ALA A 214 -1.86 -1.42 -2.02
N HIS A 215 -1.22 -0.33 -1.60
CA HIS A 215 0.19 -0.08 -1.93
C HIS A 215 1.13 -1.08 -1.26
N LEU A 216 0.85 -1.51 -0.02
CA LEU A 216 1.67 -2.47 0.71
C LEU A 216 1.67 -3.84 0.03
N THR A 217 0.50 -4.30 -0.39
CA THR A 217 0.30 -5.64 -0.97
C THR A 217 0.50 -5.69 -2.47
N GLY A 218 0.42 -4.53 -3.16
CA GLY A 218 0.48 -4.44 -4.61
C GLY A 218 -0.81 -4.89 -5.31
N TYR A 219 -1.93 -4.97 -4.59
CA TYR A 219 -3.25 -5.31 -5.11
C TYR A 219 -4.16 -4.07 -5.15
N ARG A 220 -5.08 -4.06 -6.10
CA ARG A 220 -6.23 -3.15 -6.07
C ARG A 220 -7.25 -3.73 -5.11
N ILE A 221 -7.59 -3.00 -4.06
CA ILE A 221 -8.48 -3.49 -3.00
C ILE A 221 -9.77 -2.67 -3.02
N ASP A 222 -10.88 -3.35 -3.26
CA ASP A 222 -12.23 -2.83 -3.08
C ASP A 222 -12.78 -3.37 -1.76
N ILE A 223 -13.30 -2.49 -0.89
CA ILE A 223 -13.89 -2.90 0.39
C ILE A 223 -15.40 -2.78 0.29
N LYS A 224 -16.10 -3.83 0.71
CA LYS A 224 -17.55 -3.92 0.78
C LYS A 224 -17.99 -4.41 2.14
N SER A 225 -19.14 -3.93 2.60
CA SER A 225 -19.79 -4.56 3.76
C SER A 225 -20.42 -5.91 3.39
N ALA A 226 -20.65 -6.75 4.37
CA ALA A 226 -21.33 -8.03 4.16
C ALA A 226 -22.70 -7.83 3.48
N SER A 227 -23.50 -6.86 3.96
CA SER A 227 -24.81 -6.55 3.36
C SER A 227 -24.71 -6.05 1.92
N GLU A 228 -23.74 -5.18 1.59
CA GLU A 228 -23.51 -4.70 0.21
C GLU A 228 -23.07 -5.83 -0.72
N TYR A 229 -22.25 -6.74 -0.23
CA TYR A 229 -21.77 -7.87 -1.02
C TYR A 229 -22.90 -8.86 -1.31
N GLU A 230 -23.71 -9.23 -0.29
CA GLU A 230 -24.87 -10.10 -0.45
C GLU A 230 -25.90 -9.54 -1.45
N ALA A 231 -26.14 -8.22 -1.42
CA ALA A 231 -27.03 -7.55 -2.38
C ALA A 231 -26.51 -7.68 -3.82
N LEU A 232 -25.20 -7.47 -4.03
CA LEU A 232 -24.57 -7.59 -5.35
C LEU A 232 -24.58 -9.03 -5.89
N GLU A 233 -24.39 -10.01 -5.04
CA GLU A 233 -24.48 -11.42 -5.43
C GLU A 233 -25.92 -11.82 -5.78
N ALA A 234 -26.91 -11.30 -5.06
CA ALA A 234 -28.32 -11.50 -5.38
C ALA A 234 -28.67 -10.89 -6.74
N GLU A 235 -28.25 -9.63 -7.02
CA GLU A 235 -28.47 -9.00 -8.33
C GLU A 235 -27.80 -9.76 -9.48
N LYS A 236 -26.58 -10.25 -9.30
CA LYS A 236 -25.89 -11.07 -10.30
C LYS A 236 -26.59 -12.40 -10.54
N SER A 237 -27.09 -13.04 -9.49
CA SER A 237 -27.83 -14.29 -9.58
C SER A 237 -29.16 -14.11 -10.31
N GLU A 238 -29.88 -13.00 -10.08
CA GLU A 238 -31.10 -12.66 -10.78
C GLU A 238 -30.83 -12.38 -12.27
N ALA A 239 -29.81 -11.60 -12.59
CA ALA A 239 -29.43 -11.28 -13.97
C ALA A 239 -28.99 -12.54 -14.74
N ALA A 240 -28.20 -13.42 -14.13
CA ALA A 240 -27.82 -14.70 -14.75
C ALA A 240 -29.01 -15.62 -15.00
N THR A 241 -30.03 -15.57 -14.13
CA THR A 241 -31.26 -16.38 -14.29
C THR A 241 -32.12 -15.82 -15.45
N GLU A 242 -32.19 -14.49 -15.61
CA GLU A 242 -32.91 -13.86 -16.72
C GLU A 242 -32.24 -14.15 -18.06
N GLU A 243 -30.88 -14.08 -18.15
CA GLU A 243 -30.16 -14.44 -19.39
C GLU A 243 -30.41 -15.89 -19.82
N VAL A 244 -30.38 -16.83 -18.86
CA VAL A 244 -30.66 -18.26 -19.16
C VAL A 244 -32.11 -18.48 -19.62
N VAL A 245 -33.07 -17.76 -19.04
CA VAL A 245 -34.49 -17.86 -19.44
C VAL A 245 -34.70 -17.29 -20.86
N ASP A 246 -34.05 -16.16 -21.16
CA ASP A 246 -34.13 -15.56 -22.51
C ASP A 246 -33.47 -16.45 -23.58
N GLU A 247 -32.36 -17.13 -23.25
CA GLU A 247 -31.69 -18.07 -24.16
C GLU A 247 -32.53 -19.31 -24.44
N ILE A 248 -33.21 -19.87 -23.43
CA ILE A 248 -34.13 -21.01 -23.58
C ILE A 248 -35.34 -20.61 -24.41
N VAL A 249 -35.91 -19.43 -24.20
CA VAL A 249 -37.07 -18.94 -24.97
C VAL A 249 -36.69 -18.66 -26.42
N ALA A 250 -35.45 -18.23 -26.70
CA ALA A 250 -34.95 -18.01 -28.06
C ALA A 250 -34.71 -19.34 -28.81
N GLU A 251 -34.30 -20.42 -28.11
CA GLU A 251 -34.06 -21.73 -28.73
C GLU A 251 -35.35 -22.48 -29.05
N GLU A 252 -36.44 -22.29 -28.28
CA GLU A 252 -37.78 -22.85 -28.56
C GLU A 252 -38.51 -22.11 -29.70
N ALA A 253 -38.08 -20.94 -30.15
CA ALA A 253 -38.70 -20.13 -31.19
C ALA A 253 -38.22 -20.44 -32.60
N THR A 254 -37.35 -21.41 -32.84
CA THR A 254 -36.96 -21.84 -34.19
C THR A 254 -38.03 -22.72 -34.82
N PRO A 255 -38.67 -22.32 -35.96
CA PRO A 255 -39.69 -23.14 -36.60
C PRO A 255 -39.08 -24.41 -37.20
N VAL A 256 -39.58 -25.58 -36.83
CA VAL A 256 -39.28 -26.84 -37.50
C VAL A 256 -39.91 -26.78 -38.88
N GLU A 257 -39.13 -26.63 -39.94
CA GLU A 257 -39.58 -26.81 -41.33
C GLU A 257 -39.97 -28.28 -41.55
N VAL A 258 -41.29 -28.52 -41.62
CA VAL A 258 -41.81 -29.81 -42.02
C VAL A 258 -41.75 -29.90 -43.56
N THR A 259 -40.77 -30.59 -44.09
CA THR A 259 -40.70 -30.99 -45.49
C THR A 259 -41.73 -32.08 -45.77
N THR A 260 -42.80 -31.72 -46.42
CA THR A 260 -43.75 -32.68 -47.02
C THR A 260 -43.13 -33.28 -48.27
N GLU A 261 -42.70 -34.52 -48.24
CA GLU A 261 -42.43 -35.34 -49.50
C GLU A 261 -43.73 -35.71 -50.21
N GLU A 262 -43.82 -35.20 -51.40
CA GLU A 262 -44.86 -35.61 -52.36
C GLU A 262 -44.59 -37.03 -52.89
N VAL A 263 -45.48 -38.00 -52.59
CA VAL A 263 -45.48 -39.32 -53.18
C VAL A 263 -46.24 -39.26 -54.56
N THR A 264 -45.48 -39.29 -55.62
CA THR A 264 -46.07 -39.49 -56.96
C THR A 264 -46.27 -40.96 -57.21
N GLU A 265 -47.52 -41.32 -57.34
CA GLU A 265 -48.03 -42.64 -57.82
C GLU A 265 -47.84 -42.70 -59.33
N THR A 266 -47.04 -43.62 -59.82
CA THR A 266 -47.04 -44.02 -61.26
C THR A 266 -47.70 -45.38 -61.39
N THR A 267 -48.91 -45.34 -61.99
CA THR A 267 -49.56 -46.47 -62.59
C THR A 267 -48.93 -46.77 -63.95
N GLU A 268 -48.47 -47.98 -64.17
CA GLU A 268 -48.33 -48.54 -65.51
C GLU A 268 -49.05 -49.90 -65.59
N ALA A 269 -49.87 -49.97 -66.58
CA ALA A 269 -50.55 -51.17 -67.07
C ALA A 269 -49.70 -51.83 -68.14
N GLU A 270 -49.49 -53.12 -68.02
CA GLU A 270 -49.71 -54.19 -69.01
C GLU A 270 -49.12 -55.48 -68.46
#